data_6391e6c65ffdca99cf6d54579111263f
#
_entry.id   6391e6c65ffdca99cf6d54579111263f
#
_cell.length_a   1.000
_cell.length_b   1.000
_cell.length_c   1.000
_cell.angle_alpha   90.00
_cell.angle_beta   90.00
_cell.angle_gamma   90.00
#
_symmetry.space_group_name_H-M   'P 1'
#
loop_
_entity.id
_entity.type
_entity.pdbx_description
1 polymer ?
#
loop_
_entity_poly.entity_id
_entity_poly.type
_entity_poly.pdbx_seq_one_letter_code
_entity_poly.pdbx_strand_id
1 'polypeptide(L)'
;PQEYSGQIEYNAYRYEYPVELEGKGMLTRSYSVSMGAGVDQMYLFLLDENGKEVGRKRLKLELNMDTAELFVGVLSDSIDKLSYLDHVGINFGSLRTRMIELSPETLPEEERGFDQLDVLLITDFDTGILTKEQITAIREWTSSGGTLLFGTGERGADTLRAFRAELL
;
A
#
# COMPACT_ATOMS: atom_id res chain seq x y z
N PRO A 1 12.79 -34.24 28.61
CA PRO A 1 12.18 -32.94 28.36
C PRO A 1 13.33 -31.97 28.20
N GLN A 2 13.53 -31.46 26.96
CA GLN A 2 14.44 -30.36 26.70
C GLN A 2 13.73 -29.08 27.06
N GLU A 3 14.19 -28.40 28.07
CA GLU A 3 13.79 -27.03 28.36
C GLU A 3 14.37 -26.13 27.29
N TYR A 4 13.50 -25.54 26.48
CA TYR A 4 13.85 -24.40 25.65
C TYR A 4 13.84 -23.16 26.52
N SER A 5 15.01 -22.72 26.95
CA SER A 5 15.18 -21.45 27.64
C SER A 5 14.87 -20.29 26.68
N GLY A 6 13.87 -19.53 27.06
CA GLY A 6 13.52 -18.16 26.71
C GLY A 6 14.19 -17.53 25.49
N GLN A 7 13.66 -17.76 24.30
CA GLN A 7 13.70 -16.76 23.26
C GLN A 7 12.56 -15.77 23.52
N ILE A 8 12.91 -14.48 23.60
CA ILE A 8 11.94 -13.39 23.54
C ILE A 8 11.24 -13.56 22.17
N GLU A 9 10.01 -14.06 22.19
CA GLU A 9 9.17 -14.02 21.01
C GLU A 9 8.88 -12.56 20.74
N TYR A 10 9.59 -11.97 19.78
CA TYR A 10 9.12 -10.77 19.14
C TYR A 10 7.75 -11.11 18.57
N ASN A 11 6.73 -10.30 18.83
CA ASN A 11 5.39 -10.48 18.31
C ASN A 11 5.47 -10.59 16.78
N ALA A 12 5.54 -11.81 16.29
CA ALA A 12 5.48 -12.09 14.86
C ALA A 12 4.02 -12.10 14.46
N TYR A 13 3.61 -11.15 13.65
CA TYR A 13 2.29 -11.20 13.02
C TYR A 13 2.32 -12.25 11.93
N ARG A 14 1.31 -13.12 11.92
CA ARG A 14 1.09 -14.12 10.89
C ARG A 14 -0.24 -13.82 10.23
N TYR A 15 -0.20 -13.64 8.91
CA TYR A 15 -1.37 -13.46 8.06
C TYR A 15 -1.53 -14.73 7.22
N GLU A 16 -2.73 -15.28 7.16
CA GLU A 16 -3.05 -16.46 6.37
C GLU A 16 -4.16 -16.11 5.38
N TYR A 17 -3.90 -16.39 4.11
CA TYR A 17 -4.84 -16.14 3.02
C TYR A 17 -5.07 -17.43 2.25
N PRO A 18 -6.32 -17.85 2.04
CA PRO A 18 -6.62 -19.00 1.19
C PRO A 18 -6.29 -18.69 -0.27
N VAL A 19 -5.66 -19.62 -0.94
CA VAL A 19 -5.31 -19.51 -2.37
C VAL A 19 -5.77 -20.77 -3.08
N GLU A 20 -6.66 -20.64 -4.04
CA GLU A 20 -7.11 -21.74 -4.88
C GLU A 20 -6.52 -21.59 -6.27
N LEU A 21 -5.82 -22.63 -6.74
CA LEU A 21 -5.26 -22.72 -8.07
C LEU A 21 -6.03 -23.75 -8.89
N GLU A 22 -6.72 -23.29 -9.91
CA GLU A 22 -7.38 -24.17 -10.86
C GLU A 22 -6.44 -24.58 -12.00
N GLY A 23 -6.13 -25.87 -12.10
CA GLY A 23 -5.34 -26.42 -13.19
C GLY A 23 -3.85 -26.01 -13.18
N LYS A 24 -3.25 -25.86 -14.37
CA LYS A 24 -1.83 -25.50 -14.57
C LYS A 24 -1.65 -23.99 -14.82
N GLY A 25 -2.56 -23.18 -14.31
CA GLY A 25 -2.54 -21.73 -14.50
C GLY A 25 -1.55 -21.00 -13.59
N MET A 26 -1.36 -19.72 -13.85
CA MET A 26 -0.69 -18.77 -12.96
C MET A 26 -1.76 -17.89 -12.32
N LEU A 27 -1.68 -17.73 -11.00
CA LEU A 27 -2.53 -16.83 -10.24
C LEU A 27 -1.68 -15.74 -9.61
N THR A 28 -2.06 -14.49 -9.84
CA THR A 28 -1.48 -13.34 -9.14
C THR A 28 -2.51 -12.80 -8.16
N ARG A 29 -2.10 -12.59 -6.92
CA ARG A 29 -2.90 -11.95 -5.88
C ARG A 29 -2.05 -10.93 -5.14
N SER A 30 -2.67 -9.83 -4.77
CA SER A 30 -2.07 -8.80 -3.93
C SER A 30 -2.70 -8.86 -2.55
N TYR A 31 -1.87 -8.79 -1.53
CA TYR A 31 -2.31 -8.79 -0.13
C TYR A 31 -1.61 -7.66 0.61
N SER A 32 -2.38 -6.88 1.36
CA SER A 32 -1.86 -5.84 2.23
C SER A 32 -1.63 -6.42 3.63
N VAL A 33 -0.42 -6.24 4.15
CA VAL A 33 -0.05 -6.71 5.48
C VAL A 33 0.55 -5.57 6.29
N SER A 34 0.03 -5.36 7.49
CA SER A 34 0.63 -4.38 8.41
C SER A 34 1.86 -4.99 9.07
N MET A 35 2.94 -4.23 9.10
CA MET A 35 4.19 -4.64 9.74
C MET A 35 4.50 -3.75 10.93
N GLY A 36 5.03 -4.35 11.99
CA GLY A 36 5.52 -3.59 13.13
C GLY A 36 6.75 -2.73 12.79
N ALA A 37 6.93 -1.64 13.53
CA ALA A 37 8.11 -0.80 13.38
C ALA A 37 9.41 -1.61 13.57
N GLY A 38 10.39 -1.37 12.69
CA GLY A 38 11.70 -2.02 12.76
C GLY A 38 11.77 -3.42 12.13
N VAL A 39 10.71 -3.87 11.46
CA VAL A 39 10.74 -5.15 10.72
C VAL A 39 11.48 -4.98 9.40
N ASP A 40 12.66 -5.58 9.28
CA ASP A 40 13.51 -5.51 8.09
C ASP A 40 13.38 -6.72 7.16
N GLN A 41 12.58 -7.70 7.54
CA GLN A 41 12.38 -8.91 6.76
C GLN A 41 11.04 -9.56 7.04
N MET A 42 10.50 -10.22 6.03
CA MET A 42 9.33 -11.08 6.16
C MET A 42 9.54 -12.39 5.44
N TYR A 43 8.78 -13.40 5.81
CA TYR A 43 8.80 -14.70 5.18
C TYR A 43 7.41 -14.99 4.60
N LEU A 44 7.40 -15.36 3.34
CA LEU A 44 6.22 -15.89 2.67
C LEU A 44 6.31 -17.41 2.66
N PHE A 45 5.27 -18.07 3.14
CA PHE A 45 5.15 -19.52 3.12
C PHE A 45 3.97 -19.91 2.24
N LEU A 46 4.18 -20.88 1.37
CA LEU A 46 3.09 -21.56 0.68
C LEU A 46 2.85 -22.90 1.38
N LEU A 47 1.64 -23.11 1.84
CA LEU A 47 1.22 -24.31 2.55
C LEU A 47 0.24 -25.10 1.68
N ASP A 48 0.31 -26.43 1.74
CA ASP A 48 -0.72 -27.28 1.14
C ASP A 48 -1.98 -27.37 2.02
N GLU A 49 -2.98 -28.09 1.56
CA GLU A 49 -4.26 -28.30 2.26
C GLU A 49 -4.12 -28.95 3.66
N ASN A 50 -2.99 -29.59 3.94
CA ASN A 50 -2.68 -30.22 5.22
C ASN A 50 -1.82 -29.31 6.11
N GLY A 51 -1.56 -28.07 5.70
CA GLY A 51 -0.71 -27.12 6.40
C GLY A 51 0.79 -27.40 6.27
N LYS A 52 1.22 -28.29 5.36
CA LYS A 52 2.61 -28.59 5.12
C LYS A 52 3.21 -27.54 4.19
N GLU A 53 4.39 -27.04 4.54
CA GLU A 53 5.16 -26.10 3.71
C GLU A 53 5.55 -26.75 2.38
N VAL A 54 5.14 -26.16 1.27
CA VAL A 54 5.49 -26.54 -0.10
C VAL A 54 6.38 -25.51 -0.79
N GLY A 55 6.47 -24.32 -0.22
CA GLY A 55 7.37 -23.28 -0.71
C GLY A 55 7.63 -22.21 0.32
N ARG A 56 8.78 -21.52 0.22
CA ARG A 56 9.20 -20.43 1.07
C ARG A 56 9.94 -19.36 0.29
N LYS A 57 9.64 -18.09 0.59
CA LYS A 57 10.42 -16.96 0.09
C LYS A 57 10.69 -15.99 1.23
N ARG A 58 11.96 -15.58 1.36
CA ARG A 58 12.35 -14.47 2.24
C ARG A 58 12.30 -13.18 1.44
N LEU A 59 11.65 -12.17 1.96
CA LEU A 59 11.65 -10.81 1.45
C LEU A 59 12.44 -9.94 2.43
N LYS A 60 13.45 -9.26 1.92
CA LYS A 60 14.18 -8.25 2.67
C LYS A 60 13.50 -6.91 2.40
N LEU A 61 13.24 -6.16 3.46
CA LEU A 61 12.62 -4.85 3.40
C LEU A 61 13.71 -3.81 3.61
N GLU A 62 13.72 -2.79 2.79
CA GLU A 62 14.64 -1.67 2.97
C GLU A 62 13.96 -0.68 3.93
N LEU A 63 14.48 -0.61 5.14
CA LEU A 63 14.05 0.39 6.13
C LEU A 63 15.02 1.56 6.07
N ASN A 64 14.51 2.72 5.73
CA ASN A 64 15.26 3.96 5.87
C ASN A 64 14.93 4.59 7.23
N MET A 65 15.79 4.36 8.21
CA MET A 65 15.59 4.81 9.60
C MET A 65 16.15 6.22 9.87
N ASP A 66 16.86 6.82 8.92
CA ASP A 66 17.68 7.98 9.20
C ASP A 66 17.03 9.33 8.88
N THR A 67 15.88 9.34 8.18
CA THR A 67 15.16 10.57 7.83
C THR A 67 13.67 10.42 8.06
N ALA A 68 13.04 11.45 8.60
CA ALA A 68 11.60 11.54 8.60
C ALA A 68 11.13 11.73 7.14
N GLU A 69 10.37 10.77 6.63
CA GLU A 69 9.81 10.80 5.28
C GLU A 69 8.29 10.92 5.36
N LEU A 70 7.74 11.70 4.44
CA LEU A 70 6.30 11.82 4.19
C LEU A 70 6.00 11.02 2.91
N PHE A 71 5.25 9.96 3.02
CA PHE A 71 4.92 9.10 1.90
C PHE A 71 3.70 9.62 1.14
N VAL A 72 3.93 10.00 -0.12
CA VAL A 72 2.91 10.53 -1.03
C VAL A 72 2.61 9.49 -2.10
N GLY A 73 1.49 8.79 -1.99
CA GLY A 73 0.97 7.95 -3.07
C GLY A 73 0.44 8.83 -4.19
N VAL A 74 0.82 8.55 -5.41
CA VAL A 74 0.39 9.33 -6.58
C VAL A 74 -0.25 8.43 -7.61
N LEU A 75 -1.51 8.71 -7.93
CA LEU A 75 -2.28 8.07 -9.00
C LEU A 75 -2.49 9.09 -10.12
N SER A 76 -1.79 8.91 -11.24
CA SER A 76 -1.80 9.85 -12.37
C SER A 76 -1.39 9.19 -13.68
N ASP A 77 -2.05 9.56 -14.79
CA ASP A 77 -1.63 9.19 -16.14
C ASP A 77 -0.40 10.01 -16.64
N SER A 78 0.00 11.02 -15.87
CA SER A 78 1.12 11.93 -16.19
C SER A 78 2.15 11.97 -15.06
N ILE A 79 2.52 10.81 -14.54
CA ILE A 79 3.41 10.68 -13.36
C ILE A 79 4.76 11.38 -13.55
N ASP A 80 5.33 11.34 -14.75
CA ASP A 80 6.60 11.98 -15.08
C ASP A 80 6.62 13.49 -14.79
N LYS A 81 5.46 14.15 -14.94
CA LYS A 81 5.32 15.59 -14.65
C LYS A 81 5.34 15.91 -13.15
N LEU A 82 5.20 14.89 -12.31
CA LEU A 82 5.07 14.99 -10.86
C LEU A 82 6.35 14.59 -10.12
N SER A 83 7.41 14.25 -10.86
CA SER A 83 8.71 13.84 -10.28
C SER A 83 9.31 14.87 -9.31
N TYR A 84 8.92 16.15 -9.42
CA TYR A 84 9.30 17.20 -8.48
C TYR A 84 8.74 17.00 -7.08
N LEU A 85 7.72 16.14 -6.89
CA LEU A 85 7.17 15.82 -5.57
C LEU A 85 8.08 14.87 -4.78
N ASP A 86 9.02 14.20 -5.45
CA ASP A 86 9.95 13.31 -4.76
C ASP A 86 11.12 14.11 -4.16
N HIS A 87 11.52 13.78 -2.95
CA HIS A 87 12.59 14.40 -2.21
C HIS A 87 12.42 15.90 -1.90
N VAL A 88 11.21 16.42 -1.90
CA VAL A 88 10.94 17.81 -1.47
C VAL A 88 11.22 17.95 0.01
N GLY A 89 12.08 18.90 0.37
CA GLY A 89 12.32 19.24 1.77
C GLY A 89 11.18 20.08 2.34
N ILE A 90 10.60 19.61 3.43
CA ILE A 90 9.55 20.29 4.18
C ILE A 90 10.10 20.66 5.55
N ASN A 91 9.58 21.70 6.16
CA ASN A 91 9.97 22.14 7.50
C ASN A 91 11.50 22.30 7.64
N PHE A 92 12.10 23.15 6.79
CA PHE A 92 13.55 23.40 6.75
C PHE A 92 14.41 22.14 6.48
N GLY A 93 13.83 21.15 5.76
CA GLY A 93 14.53 19.92 5.37
C GLY A 93 14.56 18.84 6.45
N SER A 94 13.85 19.02 7.57
CA SER A 94 13.73 18.00 8.62
C SER A 94 12.80 16.83 8.20
N LEU A 95 11.97 17.05 7.18
CA LEU A 95 11.05 16.06 6.60
C LEU A 95 11.24 16.08 5.08
N ARG A 96 11.24 14.93 4.45
CA ARG A 96 11.31 14.80 2.99
C ARG A 96 10.13 14.00 2.47
N THR A 97 9.65 14.39 1.30
CA THR A 97 8.65 13.59 0.61
C THR A 97 9.29 12.38 -0.06
N ARG A 98 8.57 11.28 -0.05
CA ARG A 98 8.85 10.09 -0.84
C ARG A 98 7.63 9.80 -1.70
N MET A 99 7.78 9.97 -3.01
CA MET A 99 6.72 9.67 -3.95
C MET A 99 6.62 8.15 -4.20
N ILE A 100 5.41 7.62 -4.13
CA ILE A 100 5.08 6.24 -4.44
C ILE A 100 4.10 6.26 -5.62
N GLU A 101 4.55 5.77 -6.76
CA GLU A 101 3.71 5.64 -7.94
C GLU A 101 2.69 4.53 -7.72
N LEU A 102 1.41 4.84 -7.96
CA LEU A 102 0.30 3.93 -7.91
C LEU A 102 -0.34 3.79 -9.28
N SER A 103 -0.83 2.59 -9.58
CA SER A 103 -1.62 2.29 -10.77
C SER A 103 -2.90 1.57 -10.35
N PRO A 104 -3.90 1.44 -11.23
CA PRO A 104 -5.10 0.66 -10.91
C PRO A 104 -4.80 -0.77 -10.44
N GLU A 105 -3.74 -1.39 -10.97
CA GLU A 105 -3.33 -2.74 -10.61
C GLU A 105 -2.64 -2.84 -9.25
N THR A 106 -2.02 -1.76 -8.80
CA THR A 106 -1.28 -1.71 -7.53
C THR A 106 -2.04 -0.98 -6.42
N LEU A 107 -3.12 -0.27 -6.77
CA LEU A 107 -3.95 0.44 -5.82
C LEU A 107 -4.64 -0.54 -4.86
N PRO A 108 -4.52 -0.36 -3.55
CA PRO A 108 -5.12 -1.26 -2.58
C PRO A 108 -6.65 -1.35 -2.68
N GLU A 109 -7.20 -2.54 -2.44
CA GLU A 109 -8.64 -2.82 -2.35
C GLU A 109 -9.14 -2.84 -0.89
N GLU A 110 -8.23 -2.68 0.07
CA GLU A 110 -8.52 -2.62 1.50
C GLU A 110 -7.90 -1.37 2.13
N GLU A 111 -8.59 -0.76 3.09
CA GLU A 111 -8.14 0.44 3.84
C GLU A 111 -6.69 0.31 4.32
N ARG A 112 -6.34 -0.84 4.92
CA ARG A 112 -5.02 -1.11 5.50
C ARG A 112 -3.87 -1.04 4.49
N GLY A 113 -4.17 -1.19 3.21
CA GLY A 113 -3.17 -1.05 2.16
C GLY A 113 -2.62 0.36 2.03
N PHE A 114 -3.34 1.35 2.56
CA PHE A 114 -2.93 2.76 2.57
C PHE A 114 -2.24 3.19 3.87
N ASP A 115 -2.09 2.31 4.89
CA ASP A 115 -1.55 2.67 6.21
C ASP A 115 -0.14 3.28 6.17
N GLN A 116 0.62 3.04 5.11
CA GLN A 116 1.96 3.61 4.94
C GLN A 116 1.96 4.96 4.22
N LEU A 117 0.83 5.41 3.71
CA LEU A 117 0.72 6.70 3.05
C LEU A 117 0.27 7.77 4.04
N ASP A 118 0.94 8.91 3.98
CA ASP A 118 0.51 10.12 4.66
C ASP A 118 -0.47 10.91 3.79
N VAL A 119 -0.26 10.85 2.46
CA VAL A 119 -1.07 11.56 1.47
C VAL A 119 -1.30 10.68 0.26
N LEU A 120 -2.53 10.66 -0.25
CA LEU A 120 -2.88 10.14 -1.57
C LEU A 120 -3.23 11.31 -2.48
N LEU A 121 -2.46 11.50 -3.54
CA LEU A 121 -2.72 12.47 -4.59
C LEU A 121 -3.28 11.77 -5.82
N ILE A 122 -4.49 12.16 -6.24
CA ILE A 122 -5.10 11.72 -7.50
C ILE A 122 -5.19 12.93 -8.42
N THR A 123 -4.53 12.89 -9.56
CA THR A 123 -4.50 14.00 -10.50
C THR A 123 -4.32 13.51 -11.93
N ASP A 124 -4.95 14.20 -12.89
CA ASP A 124 -4.89 13.84 -14.32
C ASP A 124 -5.15 12.35 -14.57
N PHE A 125 -6.19 11.81 -13.91
CA PHE A 125 -6.55 10.40 -13.92
C PHE A 125 -8.06 10.21 -13.95
N ASP A 126 -8.57 9.23 -14.72
CA ASP A 126 -9.99 8.90 -14.74
C ASP A 126 -10.32 7.91 -13.60
N THR A 127 -10.85 8.41 -12.49
CA THR A 127 -11.25 7.57 -11.35
C THR A 127 -12.45 6.65 -11.66
N GLY A 128 -13.13 6.86 -12.80
CA GLY A 128 -14.23 5.99 -13.22
C GLY A 128 -13.82 4.58 -13.61
N ILE A 129 -12.51 4.32 -13.78
CA ILE A 129 -11.98 2.97 -14.07
C ILE A 129 -11.63 2.17 -12.83
N LEU A 130 -11.62 2.81 -11.64
CA LEU A 130 -11.34 2.14 -10.37
C LEU A 130 -12.46 1.17 -10.01
N THR A 131 -12.10 0.07 -9.33
CA THR A 131 -13.07 -0.87 -8.79
C THR A 131 -13.85 -0.26 -7.63
N LYS A 132 -15.00 -0.84 -7.29
CA LYS A 132 -15.78 -0.39 -6.12
C LYS A 132 -15.01 -0.60 -4.83
N GLU A 133 -14.26 -1.68 -4.76
CA GLU A 133 -13.42 -2.06 -3.62
C GLU A 133 -12.33 -1.00 -3.41
N GLN A 134 -11.63 -0.60 -4.46
CA GLN A 134 -10.61 0.46 -4.41
C GLN A 134 -11.19 1.81 -3.96
N ILE A 135 -12.34 2.20 -4.51
CA ILE A 135 -13.02 3.44 -4.13
C ILE A 135 -13.44 3.39 -2.65
N THR A 136 -13.97 2.24 -2.20
CA THR A 136 -14.38 2.05 -0.80
C THR A 136 -13.16 2.12 0.12
N ALA A 137 -12.07 1.45 -0.23
CA ALA A 137 -10.84 1.46 0.56
C ALA A 137 -10.25 2.88 0.72
N ILE A 138 -10.24 3.68 -0.35
CA ILE A 138 -9.83 5.10 -0.29
C ILE A 138 -10.72 5.91 0.67
N ARG A 139 -12.04 5.69 0.61
CA ARG A 139 -13.02 6.40 1.48
C ARG A 139 -12.83 6.03 2.94
N GLU A 140 -12.72 4.76 3.24
CA GLU A 140 -12.51 4.25 4.60
C GLU A 140 -11.21 4.81 5.17
N TRP A 141 -10.11 4.73 4.42
CA TRP A 141 -8.83 5.28 4.81
C TRP A 141 -8.90 6.80 5.07
N THR A 142 -9.58 7.55 4.19
CA THR A 142 -9.76 9.00 4.37
C THR A 142 -10.61 9.29 5.62
N SER A 143 -11.66 8.49 5.86
CA SER A 143 -12.52 8.62 7.05
C SER A 143 -11.77 8.30 8.34
N SER A 144 -10.77 7.44 8.28
CA SER A 144 -9.89 7.07 9.40
C SER A 144 -8.74 8.06 9.63
N GLY A 145 -8.66 9.14 8.85
CA GLY A 145 -7.69 10.23 9.03
C GLY A 145 -6.63 10.36 7.94
N GLY A 146 -6.70 9.56 6.89
CA GLY A 146 -5.85 9.68 5.71
C GLY A 146 -6.11 10.99 4.96
N THR A 147 -5.08 11.52 4.31
CA THR A 147 -5.17 12.78 3.55
C THR A 147 -5.31 12.49 2.05
N LEU A 148 -6.48 12.79 1.48
CA LEU A 148 -6.76 12.66 0.05
C LEU A 148 -6.73 14.02 -0.62
N LEU A 149 -5.92 14.16 -1.67
CA LEU A 149 -5.82 15.38 -2.48
C LEU A 149 -6.24 15.08 -3.92
N PHE A 150 -7.02 15.99 -4.51
CA PHE A 150 -7.38 15.94 -5.93
C PHE A 150 -6.75 17.10 -6.69
N GLY A 151 -6.02 16.78 -7.76
CA GLY A 151 -5.59 17.75 -8.73
C GLY A 151 -6.68 18.01 -9.76
N THR A 152 -7.26 19.21 -9.75
CA THR A 152 -8.40 19.59 -10.61
C THR A 152 -7.95 20.37 -11.84
N GLY A 153 -6.94 19.88 -12.56
CA GLY A 153 -6.51 20.44 -13.84
C GLY A 153 -7.52 20.22 -14.97
N GLU A 154 -7.04 20.13 -16.20
CA GLU A 154 -7.89 19.96 -17.40
C GLU A 154 -8.84 18.74 -17.31
N ARG A 155 -8.40 17.64 -16.68
CA ARG A 155 -9.18 16.42 -16.46
C ARG A 155 -9.86 16.35 -15.08
N GLY A 156 -10.04 17.47 -14.40
CA GLY A 156 -10.61 17.48 -13.05
C GLY A 156 -11.98 16.79 -12.95
N ALA A 157 -12.81 16.86 -13.99
CA ALA A 157 -14.11 16.17 -14.03
C ALA A 157 -13.96 14.64 -14.01
N ASP A 158 -12.97 14.08 -14.68
CA ASP A 158 -12.67 12.66 -14.70
C ASP A 158 -12.03 12.24 -13.38
N THR A 159 -11.09 13.05 -12.89
CA THR A 159 -10.39 12.83 -11.63
C THR A 159 -11.37 12.76 -10.43
N LEU A 160 -12.43 13.56 -10.44
CA LEU A 160 -13.44 13.57 -9.39
C LEU A 160 -14.61 12.61 -9.63
N ARG A 161 -14.66 11.90 -10.75
CA ARG A 161 -15.85 11.15 -11.19
C ARG A 161 -16.38 10.17 -10.14
N ALA A 162 -15.53 9.37 -9.54
CA ALA A 162 -15.93 8.36 -8.56
C ALA A 162 -16.29 8.94 -7.18
N PHE A 163 -15.90 10.19 -6.90
CA PHE A 163 -16.01 10.83 -5.58
C PHE A 163 -16.98 12.03 -5.56
N ARG A 164 -17.68 12.30 -6.67
CA ARG A 164 -18.57 13.47 -6.78
C ARG A 164 -19.68 13.54 -5.74
N ALA A 165 -20.21 12.39 -5.34
CA ALA A 165 -21.33 12.36 -4.39
C ALA A 165 -20.96 12.81 -2.98
N GLU A 166 -19.67 12.88 -2.66
CA GLU A 166 -19.15 13.26 -1.35
C GLU A 166 -18.66 14.71 -1.30
N LEU A 167 -18.46 15.31 -2.48
CA LEU A 167 -17.96 16.68 -2.61
C LEU A 167 -19.08 17.71 -2.82
N LEU A 168 -20.32 17.26 -2.94
CA LEU A 168 -21.53 18.08 -3.09
C LEU A 168 -22.41 18.01 -1.86
#